data_573d6608793f850a6b15c8a9cb24bf17
#
_entry.id   573d6608793f850a6b15c8a9cb24bf17
#
_cell.length_a   1.000
_cell.length_b   1.000
_cell.length_c   1.000
_cell.angle_alpha   90.00
_cell.angle_beta   90.00
_cell.angle_gamma   90.00
#
_symmetry.space_group_name_H-M   'P 1'
#
loop_
_entity.id
_entity.type
_entity.pdbx_description
1 polymer ?
#
loop_
_entity_poly.entity_id
_entity_poly.type
_entity_poly.pdbx_seq_one_letter_code
_entity_poly.pdbx_strand_id
1 'polypeptide(L)'
;MSLSLPSLFHYALRITAIILLLITTSIVTYHYAMDKQREPMDMIVAVEKGQKANITLPDGSKGWINSDSKLSYGSRFNADERVLNLEGEAYFEVKPDAKRPFIVQSGKVSVKALGTSFNVKNYNTEEHISVVLMTGKVEVTANDNHVDLLPNEQAIFNKHSSILGKNKVDNSLDYSSWMYNTLNFESTPFSEIAHTLERYYNTQIVFKSEALKSYRFTGKPGNTSLASILHLLSLTSPLAYEIKDSVVILYENNDKKELYN
;
A
#
# COMPACT_ATOMS: atom_id res chain seq x y z
N MET A 1 -48.39 -30.90 -54.54
CA MET A 1 -46.98 -30.54 -54.81
C MET A 1 -46.15 -31.24 -53.73
N SER A 2 -45.67 -32.43 -53.97
CA SER A 2 -44.90 -33.22 -52.97
C SER A 2 -43.45 -32.82 -53.06
N LEU A 3 -42.94 -32.23 -51.98
CA LEU A 3 -41.54 -31.95 -51.87
C LEU A 3 -40.71 -33.26 -51.90
N SER A 4 -39.68 -33.31 -52.74
CA SER A 4 -38.82 -34.47 -52.88
C SER A 4 -38.00 -34.69 -51.58
N LEU A 5 -37.77 -35.93 -51.14
CA LEU A 5 -37.00 -36.29 -49.94
C LEU A 5 -35.67 -35.49 -49.76
N PRO A 6 -34.86 -35.23 -50.82
CA PRO A 6 -33.64 -34.43 -50.69
C PRO A 6 -33.88 -32.96 -50.31
N SER A 7 -35.00 -32.34 -50.74
CA SER A 7 -35.32 -30.95 -50.42
C SER A 7 -35.77 -30.77 -48.96
N LEU A 8 -36.48 -31.74 -48.42
CA LEU A 8 -36.87 -31.82 -47.02
C LEU A 8 -35.65 -31.93 -46.10
N PHE A 9 -34.67 -32.75 -46.47
CA PHE A 9 -33.42 -32.89 -45.69
C PHE A 9 -32.61 -31.61 -45.64
N HIS A 10 -32.44 -30.89 -46.76
CA HIS A 10 -31.75 -29.58 -46.76
C HIS A 10 -32.51 -28.52 -45.99
N TYR A 11 -33.83 -28.56 -45.97
CA TYR A 11 -34.64 -27.63 -45.17
C TYR A 11 -34.49 -27.89 -43.67
N ALA A 12 -34.50 -29.18 -43.27
CA ALA A 12 -34.27 -29.58 -41.90
C ALA A 12 -32.85 -29.17 -41.41
N LEU A 13 -31.82 -29.36 -42.26
CA LEU A 13 -30.44 -28.98 -41.94
C LEU A 13 -30.28 -27.47 -41.76
N ARG A 14 -30.98 -26.65 -42.55
CA ARG A 14 -30.99 -25.18 -42.41
C ARG A 14 -31.68 -24.74 -41.11
N ILE A 15 -32.79 -25.38 -40.75
CA ILE A 15 -33.51 -25.05 -39.51
C ILE A 15 -32.67 -25.41 -38.30
N THR A 16 -32.03 -26.60 -38.27
CA THR A 16 -31.14 -26.99 -37.18
C THR A 16 -29.92 -26.07 -37.04
N ALA A 17 -29.33 -25.62 -38.16
CA ALA A 17 -28.24 -24.67 -38.13
C ALA A 17 -28.67 -23.30 -37.53
N ILE A 18 -29.85 -22.79 -37.88
CA ILE A 18 -30.41 -21.55 -37.32
C ILE A 18 -30.68 -21.71 -35.82
N ILE A 19 -31.28 -22.83 -35.40
CA ILE A 19 -31.54 -23.09 -33.98
C ILE A 19 -30.23 -23.15 -33.18
N LEU A 20 -29.22 -23.82 -33.72
CA LEU A 20 -27.90 -23.94 -33.10
C LEU A 20 -27.22 -22.59 -32.96
N LEU A 21 -27.33 -21.72 -33.98
CA LEU A 21 -26.83 -20.35 -33.96
C LEU A 21 -27.54 -19.52 -32.88
N LEU A 22 -28.87 -19.61 -32.77
CA LEU A 22 -29.65 -18.90 -31.75
C LEU A 22 -29.31 -19.38 -30.34
N ILE A 23 -29.11 -20.67 -30.13
CA ILE A 23 -28.71 -21.22 -28.84
C ILE A 23 -27.30 -20.76 -28.46
N THR A 24 -26.34 -20.82 -29.38
CA THR A 24 -24.96 -20.39 -29.12
C THR A 24 -24.88 -18.88 -28.84
N THR A 25 -25.57 -18.07 -29.64
CA THR A 25 -25.62 -16.61 -29.38
C THR A 25 -26.32 -16.30 -28.06
N SER A 26 -27.40 -17.01 -27.69
CA SER A 26 -28.07 -16.84 -26.40
C SER A 26 -27.17 -17.20 -25.22
N ILE A 27 -26.43 -18.31 -25.32
CA ILE A 27 -25.47 -18.75 -24.30
C ILE A 27 -24.33 -17.73 -24.15
N VAL A 28 -23.75 -17.28 -25.26
CA VAL A 28 -22.67 -16.27 -25.24
C VAL A 28 -23.18 -14.94 -24.64
N THR A 29 -24.35 -14.47 -25.07
CA THR A 29 -24.94 -13.23 -24.53
C THR A 29 -25.28 -13.38 -23.05
N TYR A 30 -25.80 -14.54 -22.63
CA TYR A 30 -26.07 -14.81 -21.21
C TYR A 30 -24.81 -14.79 -20.37
N HIS A 31 -23.74 -15.47 -20.80
CA HIS A 31 -22.46 -15.43 -20.09
C HIS A 31 -21.86 -14.04 -20.05
N TYR A 32 -21.91 -13.31 -21.16
CA TYR A 32 -21.43 -11.91 -21.22
C TYR A 32 -22.23 -10.98 -20.30
N ALA A 33 -23.57 -11.12 -20.26
CA ALA A 33 -24.43 -10.33 -19.39
C ALA A 33 -24.21 -10.67 -17.91
N MET A 34 -24.04 -11.94 -17.55
CA MET A 34 -23.76 -12.40 -16.19
C MET A 34 -22.40 -11.93 -15.69
N ASP A 35 -21.39 -11.92 -16.56
CA ASP A 35 -20.05 -11.42 -16.17
C ASP A 35 -20.06 -9.91 -15.96
N LYS A 36 -20.89 -9.18 -16.71
CA LYS A 36 -21.06 -7.72 -16.57
C LYS A 36 -21.95 -7.31 -15.37
N GLN A 37 -22.84 -8.21 -14.90
CA GLN A 37 -23.72 -7.97 -13.75
C GLN A 37 -23.12 -8.38 -12.40
N ARG A 38 -21.97 -9.04 -12.37
CA ARG A 38 -21.27 -9.27 -11.12
C ARG A 38 -20.79 -7.90 -10.62
N GLU A 39 -21.48 -7.38 -9.62
CA GLU A 39 -20.96 -6.27 -8.81
C GLU A 39 -19.52 -6.60 -8.42
N PRO A 40 -18.56 -5.70 -8.66
CA PRO A 40 -17.18 -5.95 -8.24
C PRO A 40 -17.17 -6.09 -6.73
N MET A 41 -17.13 -7.33 -6.24
CA MET A 41 -17.00 -7.58 -4.81
C MET A 41 -15.56 -7.29 -4.42
N ASP A 42 -15.35 -6.13 -3.80
CA ASP A 42 -14.05 -5.75 -3.30
C ASP A 42 -13.73 -6.55 -2.03
N MET A 43 -12.62 -7.26 -2.07
CA MET A 43 -11.99 -7.80 -0.87
C MET A 43 -11.26 -6.67 -0.17
N ILE A 44 -11.61 -6.44 1.10
CA ILE A 44 -11.03 -5.38 1.91
C ILE A 44 -10.35 -6.01 3.13
N VAL A 45 -9.09 -5.65 3.35
CA VAL A 45 -8.34 -5.96 4.55
C VAL A 45 -8.03 -4.63 5.23
N ALA A 46 -8.69 -4.37 6.35
CA ALA A 46 -8.45 -3.21 7.19
C ALA A 46 -7.67 -3.64 8.44
N VAL A 47 -6.63 -2.90 8.77
CA VAL A 47 -5.76 -3.16 9.92
C VAL A 47 -5.80 -1.94 10.84
N GLU A 48 -6.28 -2.17 12.05
CA GLU A 48 -6.44 -1.13 13.06
C GLU A 48 -5.07 -0.69 13.63
N LYS A 49 -5.05 0.44 14.33
CA LYS A 49 -3.88 0.92 15.07
C LYS A 49 -3.41 -0.13 16.08
N GLY A 50 -2.09 -0.28 16.22
CA GLY A 50 -1.47 -1.27 17.09
C GLY A 50 -1.47 -2.70 16.54
N GLN A 51 -2.03 -2.94 15.37
CA GLN A 51 -2.11 -4.26 14.74
C GLN A 51 -1.34 -4.32 13.42
N LYS A 52 -1.07 -5.52 12.97
CA LYS A 52 -0.49 -5.82 11.65
C LYS A 52 -1.14 -7.08 11.09
N ALA A 53 -1.20 -7.21 9.78
CA ALA A 53 -1.75 -8.38 9.13
C ALA A 53 -0.80 -8.92 8.06
N ASN A 54 -0.82 -10.24 7.89
CA ASN A 54 -0.17 -10.93 6.78
C ASN A 54 -1.24 -11.58 5.92
N ILE A 55 -1.15 -11.42 4.62
CA ILE A 55 -2.07 -12.00 3.66
C ILE A 55 -1.34 -12.74 2.56
N THR A 56 -2.00 -13.76 2.02
CA THR A 56 -1.61 -14.35 0.75
C THR A 56 -2.69 -14.00 -0.27
N LEU A 57 -2.29 -13.33 -1.33
CA LEU A 57 -3.18 -12.91 -2.42
C LEU A 57 -3.54 -14.08 -3.34
N PRO A 58 -4.62 -14.00 -4.14
CA PRO A 58 -5.06 -15.07 -5.02
C PRO A 58 -4.04 -15.54 -6.07
N ASP A 59 -3.06 -14.69 -6.42
CA ASP A 59 -1.95 -15.02 -7.33
C ASP A 59 -0.78 -15.75 -6.63
N GLY A 60 -0.83 -15.86 -5.29
CA GLY A 60 0.21 -16.40 -4.44
C GLY A 60 1.28 -15.37 -4.01
N SER A 61 1.12 -14.10 -4.35
CA SER A 61 1.92 -13.00 -3.78
C SER A 61 1.59 -12.84 -2.30
N LYS A 62 2.57 -12.35 -1.51
CA LYS A 62 2.39 -12.08 -0.08
C LYS A 62 2.37 -10.59 0.18
N GLY A 63 1.52 -10.17 1.11
CA GLY A 63 1.43 -8.82 1.61
C GLY A 63 1.50 -8.79 3.13
N TRP A 64 2.33 -7.89 3.67
CA TRP A 64 2.29 -7.48 5.08
C TRP A 64 1.72 -6.09 5.13
N ILE A 65 0.70 -5.90 5.95
CA ILE A 65 -0.05 -4.64 6.05
C ILE A 65 0.21 -4.08 7.45
N ASN A 66 0.70 -2.84 7.48
CA ASN A 66 1.07 -2.17 8.73
C ASN A 66 -0.17 -1.60 9.45
N SER A 67 0.03 -1.11 10.66
CA SER A 67 -0.99 -0.47 11.49
C SER A 67 -1.66 0.71 10.78
N ASP A 68 -2.97 0.89 11.02
CA ASP A 68 -3.77 1.99 10.46
C ASP A 68 -3.74 2.01 8.92
N SER A 69 -3.91 0.82 8.31
CA SER A 69 -3.80 0.64 6.86
C SER A 69 -4.95 -0.17 6.29
N LYS A 70 -5.29 0.09 5.04
CA LYS A 70 -6.35 -0.57 4.31
C LYS A 70 -5.86 -1.00 2.94
N LEU A 71 -6.01 -2.27 2.64
CA LEU A 71 -5.75 -2.85 1.33
C LEU A 71 -7.05 -3.36 0.72
N SER A 72 -7.30 -3.06 -0.54
CA SER A 72 -8.46 -3.61 -1.25
C SER A 72 -8.12 -4.04 -2.67
N TYR A 73 -8.84 -5.05 -3.16
CA TYR A 73 -8.73 -5.52 -4.53
C TYR A 73 -10.07 -6.13 -4.99
N GLY A 74 -10.38 -5.96 -6.27
CA GLY A 74 -11.64 -6.41 -6.84
C GLY A 74 -11.67 -7.90 -7.18
N SER A 75 -12.85 -8.44 -7.43
CA SER A 75 -13.09 -9.83 -7.85
C SER A 75 -12.37 -10.22 -9.16
N ARG A 76 -11.99 -9.24 -9.97
CA ARG A 76 -11.19 -9.44 -11.21
C ARG A 76 -9.68 -9.41 -10.98
N PHE A 77 -9.23 -9.32 -9.72
CA PHE A 77 -7.82 -9.48 -9.40
C PHE A 77 -7.28 -10.79 -10.00
N ASN A 78 -6.13 -10.71 -10.67
CA ASN A 78 -5.50 -11.85 -11.32
C ASN A 78 -6.17 -12.33 -12.64
N ALA A 79 -7.09 -11.57 -13.24
CA ALA A 79 -7.59 -11.83 -14.60
C ALA A 79 -6.54 -11.39 -15.65
N ASP A 80 -6.56 -10.11 -16.00
CA ASP A 80 -5.61 -9.49 -16.95
C ASP A 80 -4.47 -8.78 -16.22
N GLU A 81 -4.77 -8.18 -15.08
CA GLU A 81 -3.85 -7.47 -14.20
C GLU A 81 -4.12 -7.84 -12.74
N ARG A 82 -3.18 -7.50 -11.86
CA ARG A 82 -3.25 -7.73 -10.41
C ARG A 82 -3.27 -6.38 -9.69
N VAL A 83 -4.44 -5.71 -9.73
CA VAL A 83 -4.60 -4.35 -9.22
C VAL A 83 -5.07 -4.36 -7.77
N LEU A 84 -4.38 -3.59 -6.92
CA LEU A 84 -4.65 -3.35 -5.52
C LEU A 84 -4.78 -1.86 -5.25
N ASN A 85 -5.62 -1.48 -4.28
CA ASN A 85 -5.64 -0.13 -3.71
C ASN A 85 -5.11 -0.18 -2.28
N LEU A 86 -4.17 0.73 -1.95
CA LEU A 86 -3.53 0.82 -0.65
C LEU A 86 -3.70 2.22 -0.06
N GLU A 87 -4.23 2.27 1.16
CA GLU A 87 -4.17 3.41 2.07
C GLU A 87 -3.33 2.99 3.29
N GLY A 88 -2.31 3.78 3.68
CA GLY A 88 -1.39 3.41 4.74
C GLY A 88 -0.10 2.78 4.23
N GLU A 89 0.39 1.73 4.86
CA GLU A 89 1.68 1.11 4.54
C GLU A 89 1.57 -0.40 4.38
N ALA A 90 2.19 -0.90 3.31
CA ALA A 90 2.32 -2.34 3.08
C ALA A 90 3.63 -2.69 2.39
N TYR A 91 4.15 -3.86 2.74
CA TYR A 91 5.25 -4.52 2.06
C TYR A 91 4.72 -5.70 1.25
N PHE A 92 5.23 -5.86 0.04
CA PHE A 92 4.81 -6.92 -0.88
C PHE A 92 5.99 -7.77 -1.33
N GLU A 93 5.78 -9.08 -1.36
CA GLU A 93 6.60 -10.05 -2.10
C GLU A 93 5.77 -10.57 -3.28
N VAL A 94 6.02 -9.99 -4.45
CA VAL A 94 5.23 -10.26 -5.65
C VAL A 94 5.74 -11.49 -6.37
N LYS A 95 4.85 -12.45 -6.60
CA LYS A 95 5.15 -13.62 -7.42
C LYS A 95 5.42 -13.21 -8.87
N PRO A 96 6.53 -13.67 -9.47
CA PRO A 96 6.87 -13.34 -10.86
C PRO A 96 5.77 -13.76 -11.84
N ASP A 97 5.26 -12.78 -12.60
CA ASP A 97 4.35 -12.99 -13.74
C ASP A 97 4.43 -11.81 -14.70
N ALA A 98 5.17 -11.99 -15.80
CA ALA A 98 5.38 -10.95 -16.81
C ALA A 98 4.13 -10.68 -17.67
N LYS A 99 3.16 -11.59 -17.71
CA LYS A 99 1.93 -11.43 -18.50
C LYS A 99 0.87 -10.62 -17.79
N ARG A 100 0.86 -10.65 -16.45
CA ARG A 100 -0.11 -9.95 -15.61
C ARG A 100 0.64 -9.05 -14.61
N PRO A 101 0.81 -7.77 -14.93
CA PRO A 101 1.50 -6.84 -14.04
C PRO A 101 0.77 -6.74 -12.68
N PHE A 102 1.56 -6.59 -11.61
CA PHE A 102 1.07 -6.31 -10.27
C PHE A 102 1.11 -4.80 -10.06
N ILE A 103 -0.03 -4.19 -9.76
CA ILE A 103 -0.19 -2.74 -9.71
C ILE A 103 -0.75 -2.36 -8.35
N VAL A 104 -0.01 -1.54 -7.59
CA VAL A 104 -0.48 -0.94 -6.34
C VAL A 104 -0.84 0.52 -6.61
N GLN A 105 -2.13 0.83 -6.50
CA GLN A 105 -2.63 2.19 -6.54
C GLN A 105 -2.62 2.76 -5.12
N SER A 106 -1.96 3.89 -4.91
CA SER A 106 -1.91 4.53 -3.60
C SER A 106 -1.97 6.06 -3.75
N GLY A 107 -3.16 6.62 -3.57
CA GLY A 107 -3.43 8.01 -3.84
C GLY A 107 -3.15 8.38 -5.29
N LYS A 108 -2.23 9.31 -5.53
CA LYS A 108 -1.82 9.74 -6.88
C LYS A 108 -0.66 8.91 -7.46
N VAL A 109 -0.18 7.92 -6.72
CA VAL A 109 0.96 7.08 -7.12
C VAL A 109 0.47 5.70 -7.55
N SER A 110 1.02 5.20 -8.65
CA SER A 110 0.85 3.84 -9.15
C SER A 110 2.21 3.15 -9.20
N VAL A 111 2.30 1.96 -8.61
CA VAL A 111 3.52 1.14 -8.56
C VAL A 111 3.29 -0.13 -9.35
N LYS A 112 4.04 -0.32 -10.45
CA LYS A 112 3.94 -1.49 -11.32
C LYS A 112 5.14 -2.42 -11.12
N ALA A 113 4.83 -3.68 -10.83
CA ALA A 113 5.79 -4.73 -10.51
C ALA A 113 5.53 -6.01 -11.33
N LEU A 114 6.59 -6.77 -11.64
CA LEU A 114 6.48 -8.04 -12.38
C LEU A 114 6.98 -9.25 -11.58
N GLY A 115 7.60 -9.03 -10.42
CA GLY A 115 8.19 -10.06 -9.56
C GLY A 115 9.29 -9.45 -8.69
N THR A 116 8.90 -8.75 -7.63
CA THR A 116 9.73 -7.83 -6.86
C THR A 116 9.33 -7.85 -5.40
N SER A 117 10.23 -7.37 -4.53
CA SER A 117 9.91 -7.08 -3.14
C SER A 117 10.05 -5.58 -2.90
N PHE A 118 9.00 -4.92 -2.40
CA PHE A 118 8.98 -3.48 -2.20
C PHE A 118 8.02 -3.06 -1.09
N ASN A 119 8.27 -1.90 -0.50
CA ASN A 119 7.41 -1.24 0.49
C ASN A 119 6.74 0.00 -0.13
N VAL A 120 5.47 0.19 0.16
CA VAL A 120 4.72 1.40 -0.20
C VAL A 120 4.15 2.00 1.07
N LYS A 121 4.36 3.31 1.28
CA LYS A 121 3.87 4.06 2.44
C LYS A 121 3.12 5.30 1.99
N ASN A 122 1.84 5.41 2.36
CA ASN A 122 0.95 6.53 2.06
C ASN A 122 -0.07 6.75 3.18
N TYR A 123 0.34 7.35 4.29
CA TYR A 123 -0.58 7.78 5.33
C TYR A 123 -1.09 9.19 5.07
N ASN A 124 -2.37 9.46 5.31
CA ASN A 124 -2.97 10.78 5.09
C ASN A 124 -2.36 11.88 5.97
N THR A 125 -1.80 11.50 7.12
CA THR A 125 -1.11 12.41 8.05
C THR A 125 0.30 12.77 7.62
N GLU A 126 0.84 12.16 6.57
CA GLU A 126 2.20 12.39 6.08
C GLU A 126 2.19 13.14 4.74
N GLU A 127 3.18 14.00 4.54
CA GLU A 127 3.29 14.86 3.35
C GLU A 127 3.71 14.12 2.08
N HIS A 128 4.28 12.93 2.24
CA HIS A 128 4.89 12.18 1.14
C HIS A 128 4.27 10.79 0.99
N ILE A 129 4.25 10.32 -0.27
CA ILE A 129 4.09 8.91 -0.58
C ILE A 129 5.49 8.38 -0.91
N SER A 130 5.87 7.26 -0.28
CA SER A 130 7.18 6.65 -0.45
C SER A 130 7.06 5.23 -0.99
N VAL A 131 7.90 4.90 -1.97
CA VAL A 131 8.05 3.55 -2.51
C VAL A 131 9.51 3.17 -2.46
N VAL A 132 9.85 2.08 -1.76
CA VAL A 132 11.24 1.60 -1.64
C VAL A 132 11.34 0.19 -2.19
N LEU A 133 12.34 -0.03 -3.05
CA LEU A 133 12.56 -1.33 -3.69
C LEU A 133 13.68 -2.11 -2.99
N MET A 134 13.36 -3.37 -2.61
CA MET A 134 14.33 -4.31 -2.05
C MET A 134 14.92 -5.22 -3.12
N THR A 135 14.08 -5.82 -3.97
CA THR A 135 14.55 -6.75 -5.02
C THR A 135 13.78 -6.57 -6.33
N GLY A 136 14.45 -6.79 -7.45
CA GLY A 136 13.85 -6.73 -8.78
C GLY A 136 13.85 -5.34 -9.39
N LYS A 137 12.76 -4.95 -10.08
CA LYS A 137 12.56 -3.65 -10.70
C LYS A 137 11.10 -3.25 -10.61
N VAL A 138 10.80 -2.00 -10.25
CA VAL A 138 9.44 -1.42 -10.29
C VAL A 138 9.42 -0.11 -11.06
N GLU A 139 8.31 0.15 -11.72
CA GLU A 139 7.98 1.44 -12.30
C GLU A 139 7.02 2.16 -11.34
N VAL A 140 7.36 3.38 -10.96
CA VAL A 140 6.52 4.24 -10.12
C VAL A 140 6.06 5.42 -10.96
N THR A 141 4.75 5.58 -11.10
CA THR A 141 4.13 6.64 -11.88
C THR A 141 3.31 7.55 -10.96
N ALA A 142 3.42 8.86 -11.15
CA ALA A 142 2.56 9.85 -10.50
C ALA A 142 2.27 10.98 -11.47
N ASN A 143 0.99 11.26 -11.73
CA ASN A 143 0.56 12.15 -12.81
C ASN A 143 1.16 11.69 -14.15
N ASP A 144 1.82 12.61 -14.89
CA ASP A 144 2.49 12.32 -16.18
C ASP A 144 3.97 11.91 -16.03
N ASN A 145 4.48 11.81 -14.80
CA ASN A 145 5.88 11.47 -14.53
C ASN A 145 6.00 10.02 -14.10
N HIS A 146 7.11 9.38 -14.50
CA HIS A 146 7.45 8.05 -14.03
C HIS A 146 8.94 7.96 -13.68
N VAL A 147 9.27 7.04 -12.76
CA VAL A 147 10.63 6.68 -12.42
C VAL A 147 10.74 5.16 -12.26
N ASP A 148 11.82 4.60 -12.78
CA ASP A 148 12.19 3.21 -12.55
C ASP A 148 13.06 3.10 -11.30
N LEU A 149 12.75 2.18 -10.41
CA LEU A 149 13.55 1.87 -9.23
C LEU A 149 14.34 0.58 -9.42
N LEU A 150 15.58 0.61 -8.99
CA LEU A 150 16.47 -0.52 -8.75
C LEU A 150 16.59 -0.79 -7.24
N PRO A 151 17.09 -1.94 -6.80
CA PRO A 151 17.29 -2.23 -5.39
C PRO A 151 18.08 -1.13 -4.67
N ASN A 152 17.66 -0.80 -3.44
CA ASN A 152 18.13 0.33 -2.64
C ASN A 152 17.85 1.70 -3.28
N GLU A 153 16.80 1.80 -4.07
CA GLU A 153 16.28 3.08 -4.53
C GLU A 153 14.88 3.33 -3.98
N GLN A 154 14.57 4.61 -3.78
CA GLN A 154 13.31 5.12 -3.25
C GLN A 154 12.72 6.13 -4.22
N ALA A 155 11.43 6.04 -4.49
CA ALA A 155 10.63 7.11 -5.07
C ALA A 155 9.89 7.85 -3.94
N ILE A 156 9.90 9.18 -3.99
CA ILE A 156 9.19 10.05 -3.06
C ILE A 156 8.28 10.97 -3.88
N PHE A 157 7.00 10.90 -3.62
CA PHE A 157 6.01 11.81 -4.19
C PHE A 157 5.55 12.79 -3.11
N ASN A 158 5.80 14.07 -3.29
CA ASN A 158 5.30 15.11 -2.41
C ASN A 158 3.85 15.46 -2.76
N LYS A 159 2.93 15.30 -1.80
CA LYS A 159 1.49 15.47 -2.01
C LYS A 159 1.08 16.91 -2.28
N HIS A 160 1.83 17.89 -1.75
CA HIS A 160 1.54 19.32 -1.93
C HIS A 160 2.08 19.84 -3.26
N SER A 161 3.37 19.63 -3.55
CA SER A 161 3.98 20.11 -4.78
C SER A 161 3.68 19.23 -5.99
N SER A 162 3.17 18.01 -5.77
CA SER A 162 2.93 17.00 -6.81
C SER A 162 4.20 16.61 -7.60
N ILE A 163 5.38 16.72 -6.97
CA ILE A 163 6.68 16.37 -7.55
C ILE A 163 7.02 14.93 -7.16
N LEU A 164 7.38 14.12 -8.17
CA LEU A 164 7.94 12.79 -8.01
C LEU A 164 9.46 12.85 -8.14
N GLY A 165 10.16 12.48 -7.07
CA GLY A 165 11.63 12.39 -7.03
C GLY A 165 12.09 10.95 -6.82
N LYS A 166 13.39 10.71 -7.11
CA LYS A 166 14.07 9.44 -6.85
C LYS A 166 15.40 9.69 -6.16
N ASN A 167 15.72 8.88 -5.16
CA ASN A 167 17.01 8.90 -4.45
C ASN A 167 17.46 7.46 -4.12
N LYS A 168 18.72 7.32 -3.72
CA LYS A 168 19.26 6.09 -3.14
C LYS A 168 19.05 6.09 -1.64
N VAL A 169 18.86 4.90 -1.08
CA VAL A 169 18.82 4.64 0.36
C VAL A 169 19.96 3.71 0.75
N ASP A 170 20.51 3.89 1.93
CA ASP A 170 21.65 3.09 2.40
C ASP A 170 21.29 1.61 2.56
N ASN A 171 20.10 1.36 3.10
CA ASN A 171 19.60 0.00 3.30
C ASN A 171 18.07 -0.03 3.13
N SER A 172 17.61 -0.61 2.02
CA SER A 172 16.16 -0.72 1.76
C SER A 172 15.41 -1.59 2.78
N LEU A 173 16.08 -2.53 3.44
CA LEU A 173 15.46 -3.39 4.46
C LEU A 173 14.99 -2.60 5.69
N ASP A 174 15.56 -1.44 5.96
CA ASP A 174 15.13 -0.57 7.06
C ASP A 174 13.70 -0.08 6.90
N TYR A 175 13.22 0.05 5.65
CA TYR A 175 11.84 0.45 5.32
C TYR A 175 10.82 -0.67 5.47
N SER A 176 11.26 -1.90 5.71
CA SER A 176 10.41 -3.05 6.04
C SER A 176 10.62 -3.59 7.46
N SER A 177 11.48 -2.94 8.25
CA SER A 177 11.82 -3.34 9.62
C SER A 177 10.61 -3.37 10.57
N TRP A 178 9.59 -2.58 10.27
CA TRP A 178 8.32 -2.56 11.00
C TRP A 178 7.63 -3.94 11.04
N MET A 179 7.84 -4.80 10.02
CA MET A 179 7.33 -6.18 10.04
C MET A 179 7.87 -6.98 11.23
N TYR A 180 9.07 -6.65 11.70
CA TYR A 180 9.76 -7.29 12.83
C TYR A 180 9.66 -6.48 14.12
N ASN A 181 8.67 -5.58 14.20
CA ASN A 181 8.46 -4.70 15.35
C ASN A 181 9.65 -3.77 15.66
N THR A 182 10.43 -3.41 14.66
CA THR A 182 11.54 -2.47 14.79
C THR A 182 11.18 -1.17 14.10
N LEU A 183 11.28 -0.08 14.83
CA LEU A 183 11.14 1.27 14.26
C LEU A 183 12.51 1.75 13.77
N ASN A 184 12.52 2.45 12.65
CA ASN A 184 13.70 3.11 12.11
C ASN A 184 13.37 4.57 11.81
N PHE A 185 14.15 5.47 12.35
CA PHE A 185 14.05 6.91 12.12
C PHE A 185 15.38 7.41 11.58
N GLU A 186 15.34 8.10 10.46
CA GLU A 186 16.51 8.70 9.84
C GLU A 186 16.23 10.18 9.57
N SER A 187 16.84 11.03 10.36
CA SER A 187 16.57 12.49 10.34
C SER A 187 15.06 12.80 10.28
N THR A 188 14.26 12.01 11.02
CA THR A 188 12.79 12.06 10.97
C THR A 188 12.28 13.17 11.90
N PRO A 189 11.41 14.07 11.43
CA PRO A 189 10.84 15.11 12.27
C PRO A 189 9.93 14.52 13.36
N PHE A 190 9.87 15.16 14.52
CA PHE A 190 9.07 14.67 15.64
C PHE A 190 7.57 14.59 15.34
N SER A 191 7.06 15.42 14.45
CA SER A 191 5.68 15.29 13.95
C SER A 191 5.42 13.92 13.31
N GLU A 192 6.33 13.43 12.46
CA GLU A 192 6.20 12.12 11.82
C GLU A 192 6.47 10.96 12.79
N ILE A 193 7.44 11.15 13.73
CA ILE A 193 7.67 10.17 14.80
C ILE A 193 6.40 10.02 15.65
N ALA A 194 5.75 11.12 16.03
CA ALA A 194 4.51 11.10 16.79
C ALA A 194 3.43 10.29 16.06
N HIS A 195 3.18 10.59 14.78
CA HIS A 195 2.20 9.82 14.00
C HIS A 195 2.55 8.34 13.89
N THR A 196 3.84 7.99 13.78
CA THR A 196 4.28 6.59 13.78
C THR A 196 4.02 5.91 15.12
N LEU A 197 4.31 6.59 16.24
CA LEU A 197 4.05 6.05 17.57
C LEU A 197 2.56 5.95 17.88
N GLU A 198 1.74 6.91 17.43
CA GLU A 198 0.27 6.86 17.54
C GLU A 198 -0.32 5.63 16.85
N ARG A 199 0.17 5.32 15.63
CA ARG A 199 -0.26 4.11 14.90
C ARG A 199 0.25 2.84 15.55
N TYR A 200 1.51 2.83 15.96
CA TYR A 200 2.17 1.62 16.46
C TYR A 200 1.66 1.20 17.85
N TYR A 201 1.43 2.17 18.75
CA TYR A 201 1.00 1.92 20.14
C TYR A 201 -0.48 2.18 20.40
N ASN A 202 -1.25 2.54 19.37
CA ASN A 202 -2.66 2.93 19.49
C ASN A 202 -2.87 3.97 20.61
N THR A 203 -2.14 5.06 20.53
CA THR A 203 -2.15 6.17 21.50
C THR A 203 -2.41 7.50 20.79
N GLN A 204 -2.66 8.55 21.54
CA GLN A 204 -2.74 9.91 21.03
C GLN A 204 -1.52 10.71 21.53
N ILE A 205 -0.88 11.49 20.64
CA ILE A 205 0.26 12.34 21.00
C ILE A 205 -0.07 13.80 20.71
N VAL A 206 0.01 14.63 21.73
CA VAL A 206 -0.32 16.07 21.68
C VAL A 206 0.91 16.90 21.92
N PHE A 207 1.25 17.79 21.00
CA PHE A 207 2.31 18.77 21.17
C PHE A 207 1.77 20.02 21.87
N LYS A 208 2.39 20.43 22.97
CA LYS A 208 2.15 21.71 23.64
C LYS A 208 3.02 22.84 23.09
N SER A 209 4.08 22.50 22.34
CA SER A 209 4.95 23.46 21.64
C SER A 209 5.06 23.06 20.17
N GLU A 210 4.76 23.99 19.26
CA GLU A 210 4.92 23.79 17.82
C GLU A 210 6.39 23.62 17.42
N ALA A 211 7.31 24.25 18.14
CA ALA A 211 8.74 24.15 17.86
C ALA A 211 9.25 22.72 17.94
N LEU A 212 8.68 21.87 18.82
CA LEU A 212 9.07 20.48 18.95
C LEU A 212 8.83 19.66 17.68
N LYS A 213 7.83 20.01 16.88
CA LYS A 213 7.46 19.24 15.68
C LYS A 213 8.57 19.16 14.64
N SER A 214 9.44 20.18 14.58
CA SER A 214 10.53 20.29 13.61
C SER A 214 11.84 19.65 14.07
N TYR A 215 12.01 19.33 15.36
CA TYR A 215 13.19 18.60 15.82
C TYR A 215 13.27 17.25 15.12
N ARG A 216 14.50 16.80 14.83
CA ARG A 216 14.73 15.57 14.11
C ARG A 216 15.46 14.54 14.96
N PHE A 217 15.14 13.29 14.75
CA PHE A 217 15.80 12.19 15.43
C PHE A 217 16.27 11.14 14.42
N THR A 218 17.44 10.59 14.68
CA THR A 218 17.98 9.42 13.95
C THR A 218 18.26 8.32 14.97
N GLY A 219 17.69 7.14 14.75
CA GLY A 219 17.91 5.99 15.64
C GLY A 219 17.00 4.82 15.28
N LYS A 220 17.38 3.66 15.78
CA LYS A 220 16.64 2.40 15.60
C LYS A 220 16.20 1.88 16.98
N PRO A 221 15.17 2.48 17.60
CA PRO A 221 14.59 1.90 18.79
C PRO A 221 14.01 0.54 18.42
N GLY A 222 14.53 -0.52 19.05
CA GLY A 222 14.06 -1.88 18.82
C GLY A 222 12.62 -2.10 19.30
N ASN A 223 12.22 -3.36 19.42
CA ASN A 223 10.92 -3.73 19.98
C ASN A 223 10.88 -3.39 21.47
N THR A 224 10.43 -2.20 21.81
CA THR A 224 10.42 -1.65 23.18
C THR A 224 9.10 -0.95 23.49
N SER A 225 8.89 -0.53 24.73
CA SER A 225 7.68 0.17 25.14
C SER A 225 7.66 1.62 24.65
N LEU A 226 6.44 2.21 24.51
CA LEU A 226 6.26 3.63 24.22
C LEU A 226 7.04 4.50 25.21
N ALA A 227 6.95 4.19 26.51
CA ALA A 227 7.66 4.94 27.56
C ALA A 227 9.18 4.92 27.35
N SER A 228 9.76 3.80 26.92
CA SER A 228 11.19 3.68 26.63
C SER A 228 11.60 4.55 25.44
N ILE A 229 10.78 4.61 24.38
CA ILE A 229 11.06 5.47 23.23
C ILE A 229 10.95 6.93 23.61
N LEU A 230 9.91 7.33 24.34
CA LEU A 230 9.74 8.70 24.81
C LEU A 230 10.89 9.13 25.72
N HIS A 231 11.35 8.21 26.59
CA HIS A 231 12.52 8.46 27.41
C HIS A 231 13.79 8.65 26.56
N LEU A 232 14.03 7.80 25.56
CA LEU A 232 15.16 7.95 24.63
C LEU A 232 15.11 9.32 23.91
N LEU A 233 13.94 9.71 23.38
CA LEU A 233 13.76 11.01 22.75
C LEU A 233 14.02 12.16 23.72
N SER A 234 13.60 12.04 24.99
CA SER A 234 13.85 13.05 26.01
C SER A 234 15.32 13.18 26.44
N LEU A 235 16.12 12.10 26.25
CA LEU A 235 17.56 12.14 26.53
C LEU A 235 18.35 12.83 25.41
N THR A 236 17.85 12.77 24.18
CA THR A 236 18.55 13.20 22.96
C THR A 236 18.03 14.51 22.37
N SER A 237 17.08 15.17 23.03
CA SER A 237 16.44 16.40 22.56
C SER A 237 15.86 17.21 23.73
N PRO A 238 15.48 18.50 23.53
CA PRO A 238 14.81 19.29 24.54
C PRO A 238 13.33 18.91 24.72
N LEU A 239 13.02 17.63 24.67
CA LEU A 239 11.68 17.09 24.84
C LEU A 239 11.47 16.66 26.29
N ALA A 240 10.33 17.02 26.86
CA ALA A 240 9.76 16.40 28.05
C ALA A 240 8.37 15.85 27.72
N TYR A 241 7.92 14.85 28.46
CA TYR A 241 6.66 14.22 28.20
C TYR A 241 5.90 13.84 29.47
N GLU A 242 4.59 13.78 29.38
CA GLU A 242 3.69 13.25 30.40
C GLU A 242 2.76 12.25 29.74
N ILE A 243 2.52 11.10 30.39
CA ILE A 243 1.57 10.09 29.92
C ILE A 243 0.35 10.14 30.86
N LYS A 244 -0.81 10.43 30.30
CA LYS A 244 -2.11 10.43 30.99
C LYS A 244 -3.07 9.49 30.27
N ASP A 245 -3.37 8.37 30.88
CA ASP A 245 -4.19 7.31 30.27
C ASP A 245 -3.61 6.87 28.90
N SER A 246 -4.34 7.11 27.82
CA SER A 246 -3.91 6.81 26.44
C SER A 246 -3.40 8.04 25.67
N VAL A 247 -3.15 9.16 26.37
CA VAL A 247 -2.67 10.41 25.77
C VAL A 247 -1.27 10.71 26.24
N VAL A 248 -0.37 10.98 25.30
CA VAL A 248 0.99 11.47 25.55
C VAL A 248 1.02 12.98 25.28
N ILE A 249 1.48 13.75 26.23
CA ILE A 249 1.64 15.19 26.09
C ILE A 249 3.13 15.49 25.97
N LEU A 250 3.54 16.11 24.85
CA LEU A 250 4.91 16.52 24.60
C LEU A 250 5.06 18.03 24.80
N TYR A 251 6.07 18.44 25.56
CA TYR A 251 6.38 19.82 25.81
C TYR A 251 7.90 20.08 25.83
N GLU A 252 8.32 21.34 25.69
CA GLU A 252 9.74 21.67 25.73
C GLU A 252 10.30 21.58 27.14
N ASN A 253 11.48 20.99 27.27
CA ASN A 253 12.28 21.05 28.47
C ASN A 253 13.22 22.29 28.38
N ASN A 254 12.85 23.34 29.06
CA ASN A 254 13.58 24.60 29.02
C ASN A 254 15.02 24.47 29.54
N ASP A 255 15.27 23.59 30.50
CA ASP A 255 16.62 23.38 31.08
C ASP A 255 17.57 22.73 30.06
N LYS A 256 17.04 22.04 29.08
CA LYS A 256 17.80 21.38 28.00
C LYS A 256 17.87 22.21 26.72
N LYS A 257 16.97 23.16 26.54
CA LYS A 257 16.85 23.95 25.30
C LYS A 257 18.16 24.66 24.93
N GLU A 258 18.90 25.18 25.92
CA GLU A 258 20.19 25.87 25.72
C GLU A 258 21.29 24.93 25.17
N LEU A 259 21.16 23.61 25.34
CA LEU A 259 22.13 22.61 24.86
C LEU A 259 21.94 22.24 23.38
N TYR A 260 20.79 22.58 22.79
CA TYR A 260 20.40 22.17 21.43
C TYR A 260 20.14 23.37 20.47
N ASN A 261 20.43 24.60 20.89
CA ASN A 261 20.37 25.83 20.07
C ASN A 261 21.79 26.16 19.49
#